data_854576430d2866d96d64a25ff303c762
#
_entry.id   854576430d2866d96d64a25ff303c762
#
_cell.length_a   1.000
_cell.length_b   1.000
_cell.length_c   1.000
_cell.angle_alpha   90.00
_cell.angle_beta   90.00
_cell.angle_gamma   90.00
#
_symmetry.space_group_name_H-M   'P 1'
#
loop_
_entity.id
_entity.type
_entity.pdbx_description
1 polymer ?
#
loop_
_entity_poly.entity_id
_entity_poly.type
_entity_poly.pdbx_seq_one_letter_code
_entity_poly.pdbx_strand_id
1 'polypeptide(L)'
;MTEYILETNALTKHYRKFSALNGLTMHIPKGSIYGFVGRNGAGKTTLIRLICGLQEPSGGEYTLCGVKNTDKKIISCRRKMGAVVESPAIYSEMTAEENLKQQSHILRTSGVENISELLELVGLGDTGKKKVKNFSLGMRQRLGIAIALAGNPQFLVLDEPINGLDPQGIIEIRELILKLNRERGITVLISSHILDELSR
;
A
#
# COMPACT_ATOMS: atom_id res chain seq x y z
N MET A 1 5.94 -1.62 25.85
CA MET A 1 5.34 -0.42 25.21
C MET A 1 4.96 -0.78 23.79
N THR A 2 3.78 -0.42 23.33
CA THR A 2 3.37 -0.67 21.94
C THR A 2 4.21 0.19 21.01
N GLU A 3 4.90 -0.43 20.05
CA GLU A 3 5.68 0.27 19.03
C GLU A 3 4.74 0.61 17.85
N TYR A 4 4.70 1.88 17.43
CA TYR A 4 3.89 2.34 16.31
C TYR A 4 4.75 2.48 15.06
N ILE A 5 4.23 2.04 13.91
CA ILE A 5 4.89 2.23 12.63
C ILE A 5 4.56 3.60 12.01
N LEU A 6 3.34 4.06 12.27
CA LEU A 6 2.85 5.38 11.86
C LEU A 6 2.10 6.03 13.02
N GLU A 7 2.39 7.28 13.28
CA GLU A 7 1.67 8.16 14.20
C GLU A 7 1.39 9.47 13.50
N THR A 8 0.19 9.99 13.62
CA THR A 8 -0.16 11.35 13.15
C THR A 8 -0.61 12.19 14.33
N ASN A 9 -0.26 13.46 14.34
CA ASN A 9 -0.65 14.42 15.37
C ASN A 9 -1.24 15.66 14.71
N ALA A 10 -2.53 15.85 14.87
CA ALA A 10 -3.31 16.94 14.29
C ALA A 10 -3.04 17.16 12.78
N LEU A 11 -2.80 16.04 12.04
CA LEU A 11 -2.43 16.11 10.64
C LEU A 11 -3.53 16.75 9.80
N THR A 12 -3.17 17.79 9.07
CA THR A 12 -4.13 18.63 8.34
C THR A 12 -3.69 18.81 6.90
N LYS A 13 -4.65 18.77 5.96
CA LYS A 13 -4.44 19.09 4.56
C LYS A 13 -5.56 19.92 4.00
N HIS A 14 -5.22 21.10 3.51
CA HIS A 14 -6.14 21.99 2.80
C HIS A 14 -5.79 22.04 1.31
N TYR A 15 -6.83 22.06 0.48
CA TYR A 15 -6.76 22.37 -0.94
C TYR A 15 -7.58 23.64 -1.19
N ARG A 16 -6.92 24.79 -1.26
CA ARG A 16 -7.58 26.10 -1.34
C ARG A 16 -8.60 26.27 -0.20
N LYS A 17 -9.93 26.23 -0.53
CA LYS A 17 -11.03 26.39 0.44
C LYS A 17 -11.53 25.05 1.01
N PHE A 18 -11.06 23.90 0.50
CA PHE A 18 -11.51 22.58 0.92
C PHE A 18 -10.51 21.96 1.90
N SER A 19 -11.01 21.54 3.07
CA SER A 19 -10.24 20.82 4.06
C SER A 19 -10.41 19.30 3.82
N ALA A 20 -9.39 18.65 3.30
CA ALA A 20 -9.43 17.21 3.04
C ALA A 20 -9.09 16.37 4.28
N LEU A 21 -8.22 16.90 5.15
CA LEU A 21 -7.92 16.35 6.49
C LEU A 21 -7.93 17.53 7.48
N ASN A 22 -8.56 17.34 8.61
CA ASN A 22 -8.69 18.34 9.65
C ASN A 22 -8.30 17.77 11.01
N GLY A 23 -7.05 17.94 11.39
CA GLY A 23 -6.55 17.56 12.70
C GLY A 23 -6.54 16.03 12.96
N LEU A 24 -6.24 15.19 11.94
CA LEU A 24 -6.24 13.76 12.11
C LEU A 24 -5.13 13.31 13.07
N THR A 25 -5.53 12.62 14.16
CA THR A 25 -4.62 11.96 15.10
C THR A 25 -4.93 10.46 15.13
N MET A 26 -3.94 9.64 14.77
CA MET A 26 -4.07 8.19 14.75
C MET A 26 -2.72 7.53 15.00
N HIS A 27 -2.75 6.27 15.45
CA HIS A 27 -1.58 5.46 15.75
C HIS A 27 -1.76 4.07 15.15
N ILE A 28 -0.84 3.63 14.31
CA ILE A 28 -0.84 2.28 13.73
C ILE A 28 0.20 1.43 14.46
N PRO A 29 -0.22 0.42 15.22
CA PRO A 29 0.70 -0.51 15.86
C PRO A 29 1.49 -1.30 14.83
N LYS A 30 2.78 -1.51 15.09
CA LYS A 30 3.62 -2.37 14.25
C LYS A 30 3.10 -3.80 14.25
N GLY A 31 3.08 -4.45 13.09
CA GLY A 31 2.57 -5.81 12.91
C GLY A 31 1.04 -5.92 12.86
N SER A 32 0.31 -4.82 12.88
CA SER A 32 -1.16 -4.84 12.76
C SER A 32 -1.65 -4.72 11.33
N ILE A 33 -2.88 -5.16 11.08
CA ILE A 33 -3.68 -4.77 9.92
C ILE A 33 -4.61 -3.65 10.41
N TYR A 34 -4.48 -2.46 9.85
CA TYR A 34 -5.22 -1.27 10.25
C TYR A 34 -6.15 -0.81 9.13
N GLY A 35 -7.45 -0.86 9.38
CA GLY A 35 -8.48 -0.37 8.46
C GLY A 35 -8.76 1.12 8.66
N PHE A 36 -8.57 1.92 7.62
CA PHE A 36 -8.95 3.35 7.61
C PHE A 36 -10.21 3.53 6.78
N VAL A 37 -11.36 3.54 7.47
CA VAL A 37 -12.67 3.51 6.83
C VAL A 37 -13.30 4.90 6.79
N GLY A 38 -13.93 5.22 5.65
CA GLY A 38 -14.63 6.48 5.49
C GLY A 38 -15.28 6.62 4.11
N ARG A 39 -16.31 7.46 4.02
CA ARG A 39 -17.02 7.73 2.76
C ARG A 39 -16.07 8.28 1.69
N ASN A 40 -16.49 8.21 0.42
CA ASN A 40 -15.75 8.87 -0.66
C ASN A 40 -15.62 10.36 -0.37
N GLY A 41 -14.40 10.91 -0.57
CA GLY A 41 -14.07 12.29 -0.21
C GLY A 41 -13.70 12.54 1.26
N ALA A 42 -13.68 11.51 2.12
CA ALA A 42 -13.31 11.64 3.54
C ALA A 42 -11.80 11.83 3.79
N GLY A 43 -10.99 12.00 2.75
CA GLY A 43 -9.56 12.28 2.88
C GLY A 43 -8.66 11.03 2.94
N LYS A 44 -9.19 9.81 2.71
CA LYS A 44 -8.42 8.56 2.77
C LYS A 44 -7.18 8.58 1.87
N THR A 45 -7.38 8.79 0.57
CA THR A 45 -6.28 8.92 -0.40
C THR A 45 -5.36 10.11 -0.07
N THR A 46 -5.90 11.20 0.50
CA THR A 46 -5.09 12.34 0.94
C THR A 46 -4.11 11.93 2.05
N LEU A 47 -4.58 11.22 3.09
CA LEU A 47 -3.70 10.67 4.12
C LEU A 47 -2.61 9.80 3.50
N ILE A 48 -2.98 8.87 2.64
CA ILE A 48 -2.04 7.97 1.97
C ILE A 48 -1.00 8.75 1.16
N ARG A 49 -1.41 9.76 0.39
CA ARG A 49 -0.47 10.60 -0.37
C ARG A 49 0.50 11.38 0.52
N LEU A 50 0.06 11.84 1.71
CA LEU A 50 0.94 12.52 2.67
C LEU A 50 2.00 11.57 3.23
N ILE A 51 1.62 10.40 3.71
CA ILE A 51 2.57 9.44 4.29
C ILE A 51 3.53 8.87 3.25
N CYS A 52 3.07 8.68 2.00
CA CYS A 52 3.92 8.30 0.88
C CYS A 52 4.87 9.43 0.42
N GLY A 53 4.68 10.65 0.89
CA GLY A 53 5.48 11.81 0.48
C GLY A 53 5.17 12.33 -0.90
N LEU A 54 4.00 12.00 -1.45
CA LEU A 54 3.50 12.54 -2.71
C LEU A 54 2.95 13.95 -2.55
N GLN A 55 2.68 14.35 -1.31
CA GLN A 55 2.20 15.69 -0.94
C GLN A 55 2.75 16.07 0.44
N GLU A 56 2.79 17.38 0.72
CA GLU A 56 3.15 17.91 2.03
C GLU A 56 1.90 18.27 2.84
N PRO A 57 1.88 18.08 4.15
CA PRO A 57 0.80 18.53 5.02
C PRO A 57 0.69 20.06 5.03
N SER A 58 -0.52 20.57 5.28
CA SER A 58 -0.77 21.99 5.52
C SER A 58 -0.58 22.36 6.99
N GLY A 59 -0.65 21.40 7.90
CA GLY A 59 -0.46 21.55 9.34
C GLY A 59 -0.40 20.19 10.03
N GLY A 60 0.00 20.20 11.31
CA GLY A 60 0.28 18.98 12.05
C GLY A 60 1.53 18.26 11.55
N GLU A 61 1.74 17.08 12.09
CA GLU A 61 2.92 16.27 11.75
C GLU A 61 2.59 14.78 11.74
N TYR A 62 3.45 13.98 11.14
CA TYR A 62 3.41 12.52 11.32
C TYR A 62 4.83 11.96 11.53
N THR A 63 4.87 10.82 12.16
CA THR A 63 6.08 10.04 12.41
C THR A 63 5.93 8.68 11.72
N LEU A 64 6.90 8.30 10.89
CA LEU A 64 6.95 7.01 10.21
C LEU A 64 8.20 6.26 10.65
N CYS A 65 8.06 5.05 11.20
CA CYS A 65 9.16 4.27 11.77
C CYS A 65 10.01 5.07 12.77
N GLY A 66 9.37 5.88 13.63
CA GLY A 66 10.03 6.73 14.62
C GLY A 66 10.68 8.01 14.07
N VAL A 67 10.53 8.31 12.77
CA VAL A 67 11.13 9.49 12.12
C VAL A 67 10.03 10.48 11.73
N LYS A 68 10.17 11.75 12.15
CA LYS A 68 9.22 12.81 11.80
C LYS A 68 9.26 13.14 10.31
N ASN A 69 8.11 13.53 9.76
CA ASN A 69 7.98 13.93 8.35
C ASN A 69 8.83 15.14 7.95
N THR A 70 9.27 15.95 8.91
CA THR A 70 10.15 17.10 8.71
C THR A 70 11.63 16.73 8.69
N ASP A 71 12.00 15.52 9.12
CA ASP A 71 13.40 15.04 9.10
C ASP A 71 13.72 14.46 7.72
N LYS A 72 14.91 14.81 7.18
CA LYS A 72 15.40 14.28 5.89
C LYS A 72 15.53 12.74 5.89
N LYS A 73 15.71 12.11 7.06
CA LYS A 73 15.75 10.64 7.21
C LYS A 73 14.42 9.96 6.86
N ILE A 74 13.31 10.69 6.80
CA ILE A 74 12.00 10.15 6.40
C ILE A 74 12.05 9.44 5.04
N ILE A 75 12.93 9.87 4.13
CA ILE A 75 13.12 9.24 2.82
C ILE A 75 13.55 7.78 2.97
N SER A 76 14.43 7.48 3.93
CA SER A 76 14.88 6.10 4.19
C SER A 76 13.78 5.23 4.78
N CYS A 77 12.87 5.83 5.57
CA CYS A 77 11.70 5.13 6.10
C CYS A 77 10.69 4.81 4.98
N ARG A 78 10.43 5.76 4.10
CA ARG A 78 9.55 5.56 2.94
C ARG A 78 10.06 4.49 1.97
N ARG A 79 11.39 4.30 1.86
CA ARG A 79 11.97 3.19 1.07
C ARG A 79 11.66 1.80 1.62
N LYS A 80 11.31 1.69 2.92
CA LYS A 80 10.88 0.46 3.59
C LYS A 80 9.37 0.29 3.59
N MET A 81 8.67 1.09 2.81
CA MET A 81 7.22 1.07 2.66
C MET A 81 6.88 0.68 1.23
N GLY A 82 5.93 -0.24 1.07
CA GLY A 82 5.27 -0.51 -0.20
C GLY A 82 3.92 0.21 -0.24
N ALA A 83 3.52 0.72 -1.39
CA ALA A 83 2.24 1.38 -1.52
C ALA A 83 1.57 1.09 -2.88
N VAL A 84 0.25 0.91 -2.84
CA VAL A 84 -0.63 0.97 -4.01
C VAL A 84 -1.60 2.11 -3.76
N VAL A 85 -1.46 3.19 -4.52
CA VAL A 85 -2.27 4.42 -4.35
C VAL A 85 -3.18 4.58 -5.56
N GLU A 86 -4.49 4.56 -5.35
CA GLU A 86 -5.56 4.62 -6.36
C GLU A 86 -5.51 3.43 -7.32
N SER A 87 -4.56 3.39 -8.24
CA SER A 87 -4.39 2.30 -9.20
C SER A 87 -2.94 1.81 -9.21
N PRO A 88 -2.74 0.50 -9.42
CA PRO A 88 -1.39 -0.04 -9.55
C PRO A 88 -0.63 0.59 -10.71
N ALA A 89 0.61 1.04 -10.45
CA ALA A 89 1.53 1.54 -11.47
C ALA A 89 2.14 0.35 -12.24
N ILE A 90 1.50 -0.09 -13.31
CA ILE A 90 1.87 -1.27 -14.10
C ILE A 90 2.07 -0.93 -15.57
N TYR A 91 3.03 -1.59 -16.20
CA TYR A 91 3.25 -1.51 -17.64
C TYR A 91 2.39 -2.56 -18.36
N SER A 92 1.33 -2.12 -19.02
CA SER A 92 0.30 -2.99 -19.61
C SER A 92 0.82 -3.89 -20.75
N GLU A 93 1.86 -3.45 -21.47
CA GLU A 93 2.47 -4.20 -22.56
C GLU A 93 3.54 -5.20 -22.10
N MET A 94 3.85 -5.23 -20.82
CA MET A 94 4.77 -6.17 -20.18
C MET A 94 4.02 -7.34 -19.55
N THR A 95 4.72 -8.45 -19.32
CA THR A 95 4.26 -9.57 -18.47
C THR A 95 4.34 -9.18 -16.98
N ALA A 96 3.80 -10.01 -16.08
CA ALA A 96 3.94 -9.80 -14.65
C ALA A 96 5.40 -9.85 -14.20
N GLU A 97 6.16 -10.81 -14.72
CA GLU A 97 7.59 -10.96 -14.44
C GLU A 97 8.40 -9.75 -14.91
N GLU A 98 8.16 -9.24 -16.11
CA GLU A 98 8.83 -8.06 -16.64
C GLU A 98 8.53 -6.81 -15.80
N ASN A 99 7.28 -6.62 -15.33
CA ASN A 99 6.91 -5.55 -14.42
C ASN A 99 7.71 -5.61 -13.11
N LEU A 100 7.86 -6.79 -12.51
CA LEU A 100 8.65 -6.98 -11.29
C LEU A 100 10.14 -6.76 -11.51
N LYS A 101 10.69 -7.22 -12.65
CA LYS A 101 12.09 -6.93 -13.03
C LYS A 101 12.32 -5.43 -13.15
N GLN A 102 11.40 -4.71 -13.79
CA GLN A 102 11.49 -3.26 -13.91
C GLN A 102 11.46 -2.58 -12.53
N GLN A 103 10.60 -3.02 -11.62
CA GLN A 103 10.53 -2.49 -10.26
C GLN A 103 11.84 -2.73 -9.48
N SER A 104 12.46 -3.90 -9.64
CA SER A 104 13.75 -4.22 -9.02
C SER A 104 14.85 -3.27 -9.48
N HIS A 105 14.90 -2.96 -10.77
CA HIS A 105 15.84 -1.98 -11.31
C HIS A 105 15.64 -0.59 -10.72
N ILE A 106 14.38 -0.14 -10.58
CA ILE A 106 14.04 1.16 -9.98
C ILE A 106 14.50 1.22 -8.51
N LEU A 107 14.25 0.17 -7.75
CA LEU A 107 14.61 0.11 -6.33
C LEU A 107 16.11 -0.07 -6.10
N ARG A 108 16.89 -0.39 -7.14
CA ARG A 108 18.31 -0.76 -7.06
C ARG A 108 18.58 -1.84 -6.01
N THR A 109 17.61 -2.71 -5.81
CA THR A 109 17.79 -3.89 -4.97
C THR A 109 18.48 -4.95 -5.82
N SER A 110 19.61 -5.46 -5.36
CA SER A 110 20.37 -6.56 -6.01
C SER A 110 19.66 -7.92 -5.96
N GLY A 111 18.39 -7.93 -5.64
CA GLY A 111 17.57 -9.11 -5.60
C GLY A 111 16.15 -8.80 -5.18
N VAL A 112 15.24 -8.68 -6.13
CA VAL A 112 14.02 -9.45 -5.94
C VAL A 112 14.51 -10.88 -6.15
N GLU A 113 15.10 -11.45 -5.11
CA GLU A 113 15.81 -12.75 -5.17
C GLU A 113 14.91 -13.88 -5.61
N ASN A 114 13.58 -13.63 -5.64
CA ASN A 114 12.65 -14.63 -6.15
C ASN A 114 11.38 -13.99 -6.72
N ILE A 115 11.48 -13.44 -7.95
CA ILE A 115 10.30 -12.94 -8.68
C ILE A 115 9.24 -14.05 -8.81
N SER A 116 9.67 -15.29 -9.02
CA SER A 116 8.78 -16.45 -9.10
C SER A 116 8.01 -16.66 -7.81
N GLU A 117 8.69 -16.66 -6.64
CA GLU A 117 8.02 -16.77 -5.34
C GLU A 117 7.03 -15.62 -5.07
N LEU A 118 7.41 -14.41 -5.51
CA LEU A 118 6.53 -13.27 -5.33
C LEU A 118 5.29 -13.38 -6.21
N LEU A 119 5.43 -13.87 -7.45
CA LEU A 119 4.30 -14.15 -8.33
C LEU A 119 3.42 -15.28 -7.78
N GLU A 120 4.01 -16.35 -7.27
CA GLU A 120 3.27 -17.43 -6.61
C GLU A 120 2.53 -16.93 -5.37
N LEU A 121 3.18 -16.12 -4.54
CA LEU A 121 2.59 -15.53 -3.34
C LEU A 121 1.29 -14.77 -3.63
N VAL A 122 1.27 -14.02 -4.75
CA VAL A 122 0.08 -13.25 -5.16
C VAL A 122 -0.84 -14.02 -6.12
N GLY A 123 -0.59 -15.31 -6.34
CA GLY A 123 -1.41 -16.16 -7.22
C GLY A 123 -1.33 -15.79 -8.69
N LEU A 124 -0.15 -15.38 -9.16
CA LEU A 124 0.13 -15.04 -10.57
C LEU A 124 1.25 -15.89 -11.18
N GLY A 125 1.69 -16.97 -10.51
CA GLY A 125 2.77 -17.86 -10.97
C GLY A 125 2.51 -18.43 -12.36
N ASP A 126 1.29 -18.83 -12.65
CA ASP A 126 0.88 -19.48 -13.91
C ASP A 126 0.61 -18.50 -15.07
N THR A 127 0.87 -17.19 -14.88
CA THR A 127 0.55 -16.20 -15.93
C THR A 127 1.51 -16.20 -17.11
N GLY A 128 2.72 -16.72 -16.92
CA GLY A 128 3.72 -16.95 -17.96
C GLY A 128 3.95 -15.71 -18.85
N LYS A 129 3.78 -15.88 -20.17
CA LYS A 129 3.97 -14.83 -21.17
C LYS A 129 2.73 -13.92 -21.37
N LYS A 130 1.66 -14.10 -20.58
CA LYS A 130 0.46 -13.28 -20.70
C LYS A 130 0.76 -11.83 -20.34
N LYS A 131 0.44 -10.89 -21.25
CA LYS A 131 0.63 -9.46 -21.02
C LYS A 131 -0.42 -8.90 -20.07
N VAL A 132 -0.03 -7.94 -19.23
CA VAL A 132 -0.87 -7.35 -18.18
C VAL A 132 -2.12 -6.66 -18.74
N LYS A 133 -2.09 -6.15 -19.97
CA LYS A 133 -3.30 -5.63 -20.63
C LYS A 133 -4.46 -6.65 -20.70
N ASN A 134 -4.15 -7.94 -20.71
CA ASN A 134 -5.11 -9.04 -20.74
C ASN A 134 -5.47 -9.58 -19.34
N PHE A 135 -5.00 -8.94 -18.26
CA PHE A 135 -5.32 -9.31 -16.89
C PHE A 135 -6.71 -8.81 -16.49
N SER A 136 -7.40 -9.60 -15.66
CA SER A 136 -8.59 -9.11 -14.94
C SER A 136 -8.23 -7.99 -13.96
N LEU A 137 -9.22 -7.29 -13.44
CA LEU A 137 -8.99 -6.27 -12.42
C LEU A 137 -8.29 -6.86 -11.19
N GLY A 138 -8.75 -8.02 -10.70
CA GLY A 138 -8.14 -8.72 -9.56
C GLY A 138 -6.69 -9.13 -9.83
N MET A 139 -6.37 -9.62 -11.03
CA MET A 139 -4.99 -9.93 -11.41
C MET A 139 -4.11 -8.67 -11.41
N ARG A 140 -4.62 -7.53 -11.89
CA ARG A 140 -3.89 -6.25 -11.85
C ARG A 140 -3.67 -5.76 -10.42
N GLN A 141 -4.66 -5.88 -9.54
CA GLN A 141 -4.52 -5.54 -8.12
C GLN A 141 -3.46 -6.41 -7.44
N ARG A 142 -3.50 -7.73 -7.66
CA ARG A 142 -2.49 -8.67 -7.11
C ARG A 142 -1.09 -8.37 -7.62
N LEU A 143 -0.94 -8.01 -8.90
CA LEU A 143 0.35 -7.57 -9.44
C LEU A 143 0.82 -6.25 -8.81
N GLY A 144 -0.09 -5.29 -8.58
CA GLY A 144 0.23 -4.05 -7.87
C GLY A 144 0.75 -4.29 -6.45
N ILE A 145 0.12 -5.23 -5.73
CA ILE A 145 0.60 -5.66 -4.41
C ILE A 145 1.97 -6.32 -4.53
N ALA A 146 2.21 -7.19 -5.52
CA ALA A 146 3.51 -7.80 -5.75
C ALA A 146 4.61 -6.74 -6.01
N ILE A 147 4.31 -5.72 -6.83
CA ILE A 147 5.22 -4.60 -7.09
C ILE A 147 5.52 -3.83 -5.80
N ALA A 148 4.51 -3.57 -4.96
CA ALA A 148 4.69 -2.92 -3.67
C ALA A 148 5.53 -3.75 -2.69
N LEU A 149 5.48 -5.08 -2.80
CA LEU A 149 6.28 -6.02 -1.99
C LEU A 149 7.72 -6.20 -2.47
N ALA A 150 8.05 -5.78 -3.69
CA ALA A 150 9.38 -6.02 -4.30
C ALA A 150 10.56 -5.45 -3.50
N GLY A 151 10.33 -4.41 -2.68
CA GLY A 151 11.32 -3.82 -1.77
C GLY A 151 11.39 -4.47 -0.39
N ASN A 152 10.74 -5.60 -0.17
CA ASN A 152 10.59 -6.25 1.14
C ASN A 152 10.16 -5.26 2.24
N PRO A 153 9.00 -4.61 2.10
CA PRO A 153 8.57 -3.54 2.99
C PRO A 153 8.17 -4.08 4.37
N GLN A 154 8.38 -3.27 5.41
CA GLN A 154 7.84 -3.50 6.75
C GLN A 154 6.42 -2.93 6.93
N PHE A 155 6.02 -2.01 6.04
CA PHE A 155 4.74 -1.34 6.03
C PHE A 155 4.16 -1.33 4.62
N LEU A 156 2.97 -1.88 4.45
CA LEU A 156 2.23 -1.92 3.19
C LEU A 156 1.00 -1.02 3.29
N VAL A 157 0.85 -0.12 2.34
CA VAL A 157 -0.28 0.83 2.27
C VAL A 157 -1.09 0.56 1.01
N LEU A 158 -2.37 0.26 1.18
CA LEU A 158 -3.28 -0.12 0.11
C LEU A 158 -4.49 0.81 0.09
N ASP A 159 -4.61 1.59 -0.98
CA ASP A 159 -5.75 2.49 -1.17
C ASP A 159 -6.86 1.78 -1.95
N GLU A 160 -7.95 1.47 -1.24
CA GLU A 160 -9.15 0.80 -1.79
C GLU A 160 -8.83 -0.49 -2.60
N PRO A 161 -8.03 -1.46 -2.07
CA PRO A 161 -7.47 -2.56 -2.87
C PRO A 161 -8.51 -3.54 -3.39
N ILE A 162 -9.72 -3.54 -2.85
CA ILE A 162 -10.82 -4.46 -3.21
C ILE A 162 -11.92 -3.78 -4.02
N ASN A 163 -11.78 -2.48 -4.27
CA ASN A 163 -12.81 -1.72 -4.99
C ASN A 163 -13.00 -2.24 -6.43
N GLY A 164 -14.26 -2.53 -6.79
CA GLY A 164 -14.64 -3.01 -8.12
C GLY A 164 -14.30 -4.47 -8.42
N LEU A 165 -13.82 -5.23 -7.43
CA LEU A 165 -13.61 -6.66 -7.56
C LEU A 165 -14.94 -7.44 -7.42
N ASP A 166 -14.98 -8.61 -8.03
CA ASP A 166 -16.01 -9.60 -7.77
C ASP A 166 -15.84 -10.24 -6.38
N PRO A 167 -16.86 -10.93 -5.83
CA PRO A 167 -16.78 -11.50 -4.48
C PRO A 167 -15.59 -12.44 -4.28
N GLN A 168 -15.22 -13.21 -5.30
CA GLN A 168 -14.07 -14.10 -5.23
C GLN A 168 -12.76 -13.32 -5.15
N GLY A 169 -12.59 -12.29 -5.96
CA GLY A 169 -11.40 -11.41 -5.92
C GLY A 169 -11.24 -10.69 -4.58
N ILE A 170 -12.35 -10.30 -3.93
CA ILE A 170 -12.33 -9.72 -2.58
C ILE A 170 -11.74 -10.73 -1.59
N ILE A 171 -12.21 -11.98 -1.62
CA ILE A 171 -11.72 -13.06 -0.74
C ILE A 171 -10.21 -13.27 -0.96
N GLU A 172 -9.77 -13.39 -2.22
CA GLU A 172 -8.37 -13.62 -2.56
C GLU A 172 -7.44 -12.50 -2.07
N ILE A 173 -7.83 -11.23 -2.23
CA ILE A 173 -7.04 -10.09 -1.74
C ILE A 173 -6.98 -10.08 -0.21
N ARG A 174 -8.08 -10.38 0.48
CA ARG A 174 -8.12 -10.45 1.94
C ARG A 174 -7.21 -11.55 2.49
N GLU A 175 -7.30 -12.75 1.92
CA GLU A 175 -6.44 -13.89 2.29
C GLU A 175 -4.97 -13.55 2.07
N LEU A 176 -4.63 -12.91 0.95
CA LEU A 176 -3.29 -12.43 0.67
C LEU A 176 -2.80 -11.45 1.75
N ILE A 177 -3.61 -10.45 2.11
CA ILE A 177 -3.25 -9.47 3.15
C ILE A 177 -3.04 -10.15 4.51
N LEU A 178 -3.94 -11.06 4.90
CA LEU A 178 -3.81 -11.83 6.13
C LEU A 178 -2.54 -12.69 6.13
N LYS A 179 -2.23 -13.34 5.02
CA LYS A 179 -1.03 -14.14 4.84
C LYS A 179 0.24 -13.28 4.98
N LEU A 180 0.30 -12.13 4.31
CA LEU A 180 1.42 -11.20 4.40
C LEU A 180 1.68 -10.72 5.85
N ASN A 181 0.62 -10.40 6.56
CA ASN A 181 0.73 -9.99 7.96
C ASN A 181 1.21 -11.14 8.87
N ARG A 182 0.58 -12.32 8.77
CA ARG A 182 0.89 -13.48 9.64
C ARG A 182 2.26 -14.08 9.37
N GLU A 183 2.63 -14.28 8.10
CA GLU A 183 3.85 -15.01 7.72
C GLU A 183 5.07 -14.10 7.63
N ARG A 184 4.89 -12.83 7.26
CA ARG A 184 5.99 -11.88 7.04
C ARG A 184 6.04 -10.73 8.07
N GLY A 185 5.08 -10.66 8.99
CA GLY A 185 5.01 -9.61 10.01
C GLY A 185 4.81 -8.21 9.44
N ILE A 186 4.34 -8.10 8.18
CA ILE A 186 4.13 -6.80 7.52
C ILE A 186 2.96 -6.07 8.19
N THR A 187 3.19 -4.83 8.60
CA THR A 187 2.10 -3.94 9.02
C THR A 187 1.34 -3.48 7.78
N VAL A 188 0.01 -3.51 7.82
CA VAL A 188 -0.80 -3.12 6.65
C VAL A 188 -1.77 -2.01 7.02
N LEU A 189 -1.78 -0.92 6.24
CA LEU A 189 -2.83 0.09 6.25
C LEU A 189 -3.70 -0.09 5.01
N ILE A 190 -5.00 -0.27 5.23
CA ILE A 190 -5.97 -0.43 4.16
C ILE A 190 -7.00 0.68 4.25
N SER A 191 -7.19 1.44 3.18
CA SER A 191 -8.35 2.31 3.07
C SER A 191 -9.54 1.56 2.48
N SER A 192 -10.75 1.81 2.98
CA SER A 192 -12.00 1.32 2.40
C SER A 192 -13.14 2.31 2.66
N HIS A 193 -14.15 2.27 1.81
CA HIS A 193 -15.42 2.96 2.05
C HIS A 193 -16.50 2.03 2.60
N ILE A 194 -16.24 0.74 2.74
CA ILE A 194 -17.17 -0.29 3.22
C ILE A 194 -16.57 -0.97 4.45
N LEU A 195 -17.26 -0.85 5.59
CA LEU A 195 -16.82 -1.42 6.87
C LEU A 195 -16.82 -2.96 6.86
N ASP A 196 -17.86 -3.56 6.30
CA ASP A 196 -18.06 -5.02 6.29
C ASP A 196 -17.01 -5.76 5.45
N GLU A 197 -16.35 -5.07 4.53
CA GLU A 197 -15.31 -5.65 3.70
C GLU A 197 -13.99 -5.88 4.43
N LEU A 198 -13.78 -5.22 5.57
CA LEU A 198 -12.56 -5.35 6.38
C LEU A 198 -12.77 -6.16 7.67
N SER A 199 -14.02 -6.40 8.08
CA SER A 199 -14.35 -6.94 9.41
C SER A 199 -14.56 -8.47 9.46
N ARG A 200 -14.49 -9.17 8.32
CA ARG A 200 -14.70 -10.64 8.25
C ARG A 200 -13.42 -11.40 7.95
#